data_b017cc3f8c702d7d592ebf4b1fbe6da6
#
_entry.id   b017cc3f8c702d7d592ebf4b1fbe6da6
#
_cell.length_a   1.000
_cell.length_b   1.000
_cell.length_c   1.000
_cell.angle_alpha   90.00
_cell.angle_beta   90.00
_cell.angle_gamma   90.00
#
_symmetry.space_group_name_H-M   'P 1'
#
loop_
_entity.id
_entity.type
_entity.pdbx_description
1 polymer ?
#
loop_
_entity_poly.entity_id
_entity_poly.type
_entity_poly.pdbx_seq_one_letter_code
_entity_poly.pdbx_strand_id
1 'polypeptide(L)'
;MMRKILFISDHGDPLAPLGSQQAGGQNNYVRQLALALEQEGYAVDVVTHWNSMDTPQIEYFGSACRVIRFAAGKHKFIPKNEMYRLIPEFFDEMSNTIHFTGYDVVHTHYWLSGLIGSLIKRKTGLPWVHTNHSLGIAKKKATGSSEALRLLTEKMILTSADLIVVTSQSEKLLIKEFIENPAPIKIIPIGVDKAFQATQPKFTVSPYFAFAGRLQTTKGIYTLLEAFELFMKGRPSTDCTKLIIAGGSESCISPKSHLPNSRKLREAIDGFEHRVRFLGPQNQKQLARLFTNSIATVVPSYYESFGMVAAEAQACGSPVIASKVGGLKDVVKHRVTGLHVEPRNPVQLSHAMSALLNNNHLTNRLKQRAIAYAQQEFDWSVLAIKMSKAYKGVTNDTKIILAGN
;
A
#
# COMPACT_ATOMS: atom_id res chain seq x y z
N MET A 1 7.88 -32.39 -0.13
CA MET A 1 7.00 -31.72 0.86
C MET A 1 6.71 -30.32 0.39
N MET A 2 5.48 -29.83 0.62
CA MET A 2 5.10 -28.42 0.38
C MET A 2 5.87 -27.54 1.35
N ARG A 3 6.51 -26.47 0.87
CA ARG A 3 7.21 -25.51 1.72
C ARG A 3 6.22 -24.71 2.55
N LYS A 4 6.55 -24.44 3.80
CA LYS A 4 5.63 -23.77 4.72
C LYS A 4 6.22 -22.49 5.28
N ILE A 5 5.47 -21.38 5.18
CA ILE A 5 5.90 -20.06 5.61
C ILE A 5 5.02 -19.58 6.75
N LEU A 6 5.64 -19.02 7.77
CA LEU A 6 4.97 -18.37 8.88
C LEU A 6 4.98 -16.85 8.67
N PHE A 7 3.82 -16.28 8.37
CA PHE A 7 3.63 -14.82 8.35
C PHE A 7 3.25 -14.34 9.74
N ILE A 8 3.91 -13.27 10.19
CA ILE A 8 3.51 -12.56 11.40
C ILE A 8 2.98 -11.18 11.00
N SER A 9 1.71 -10.96 11.24
CA SER A 9 1.02 -9.69 10.97
C SER A 9 0.19 -9.31 12.20
N ASP A 10 0.88 -9.05 13.32
CA ASP A 10 0.32 -8.90 14.66
C ASP A 10 -0.96 -8.04 14.71
N HIS A 11 -0.91 -6.81 14.15
CA HIS A 11 -2.03 -5.88 14.16
C HIS A 11 -2.87 -5.87 12.88
N GLY A 12 -2.56 -6.73 11.91
CA GLY A 12 -3.14 -6.69 10.57
C GLY A 12 -3.74 -8.03 10.15
N ASP A 13 -4.94 -8.36 10.69
CA ASP A 13 -5.68 -9.55 10.28
C ASP A 13 -6.00 -9.48 8.77
N PRO A 14 -5.49 -10.42 7.94
CA PRO A 14 -5.71 -10.41 6.49
C PRO A 14 -7.18 -10.58 6.09
N LEU A 15 -8.04 -11.02 7.01
CA LEU A 15 -9.48 -11.21 6.79
C LEU A 15 -10.33 -10.09 7.38
N ALA A 16 -9.71 -9.06 7.99
CA ALA A 16 -10.46 -7.91 8.51
C ALA A 16 -11.24 -7.23 7.38
N PRO A 17 -12.54 -6.90 7.59
CA PRO A 17 -13.35 -6.23 6.57
C PRO A 17 -12.74 -4.91 6.13
N LEU A 18 -12.70 -4.65 4.82
CA LEU A 18 -12.21 -3.38 4.27
C LEU A 18 -13.02 -2.21 4.84
N GLY A 19 -12.31 -1.18 5.29
CA GLY A 19 -12.93 0.00 5.91
C GLY A 19 -13.10 -0.10 7.43
N SER A 20 -12.86 -1.26 8.07
CA SER A 20 -12.80 -1.36 9.53
C SER A 20 -11.60 -0.60 10.10
N GLN A 21 -11.63 -0.29 11.41
CA GLN A 21 -10.51 0.37 12.09
C GLN A 21 -9.18 -0.38 11.97
N GLN A 22 -9.26 -1.69 11.76
CA GLN A 22 -8.11 -2.60 11.66
C GLN A 22 -7.67 -2.83 10.21
N ALA A 23 -8.50 -2.50 9.22
CA ALA A 23 -8.20 -2.73 7.82
C ALA A 23 -7.30 -1.65 7.24
N GLY A 24 -6.33 -2.07 6.44
CA GLY A 24 -5.41 -1.18 5.75
C GLY A 24 -4.68 -1.88 4.62
N GLY A 25 -3.77 -1.17 3.97
CA GLY A 25 -2.98 -1.71 2.88
C GLY A 25 -2.17 -2.96 3.26
N GLN A 26 -1.71 -3.06 4.53
CA GLN A 26 -0.98 -4.23 5.01
C GLN A 26 -1.84 -5.50 5.02
N ASN A 27 -3.08 -5.43 5.50
CA ASN A 27 -3.99 -6.57 5.58
C ASN A 27 -4.21 -7.18 4.18
N ASN A 28 -4.52 -6.32 3.21
CA ASN A 28 -4.69 -6.74 1.82
C ASN A 28 -3.39 -7.30 1.23
N TYR A 29 -2.24 -6.64 1.48
CA TYR A 29 -0.93 -7.14 1.04
C TYR A 29 -0.65 -8.55 1.56
N VAL A 30 -0.80 -8.77 2.87
CA VAL A 30 -0.55 -10.08 3.52
C VAL A 30 -1.45 -11.15 2.92
N ARG A 31 -2.75 -10.85 2.75
CA ARG A 31 -3.71 -11.76 2.13
C ARG A 31 -3.35 -12.13 0.71
N GLN A 32 -3.11 -11.12 -0.14
CA GLN A 32 -2.84 -11.34 -1.56
C GLN A 32 -1.50 -12.04 -1.79
N LEU A 33 -0.48 -11.69 -1.01
CA LEU A 33 0.82 -12.35 -1.08
C LEU A 33 0.72 -13.82 -0.67
N ALA A 34 -0.02 -14.14 0.41
CA ALA A 34 -0.23 -15.51 0.85
C ALA A 34 -0.92 -16.35 -0.24
N LEU A 35 -2.01 -15.85 -0.81
CA LEU A 35 -2.73 -16.51 -1.91
C LEU A 35 -1.87 -16.69 -3.18
N ALA A 36 -1.04 -15.70 -3.50
CA ALA A 36 -0.15 -15.78 -4.64
C ALA A 36 1.00 -16.79 -4.40
N LEU A 37 1.52 -16.90 -3.18
CA LEU A 37 2.50 -17.91 -2.80
C LEU A 37 1.91 -19.33 -2.77
N GLU A 38 0.64 -19.48 -2.44
CA GLU A 38 -0.06 -20.75 -2.54
C GLU A 38 -0.04 -21.29 -3.96
N GLN A 39 -0.24 -20.43 -4.96
CA GLN A 39 -0.12 -20.81 -6.39
C GLN A 39 1.29 -21.22 -6.78
N GLU A 40 2.31 -20.76 -6.05
CA GLU A 40 3.72 -21.15 -6.19
C GLU A 40 4.07 -22.40 -5.35
N GLY A 41 3.08 -23.09 -4.76
CA GLY A 41 3.25 -24.35 -4.01
C GLY A 41 3.68 -24.15 -2.56
N TYR A 42 3.37 -23.03 -1.93
CA TYR A 42 3.62 -22.80 -0.51
C TYR A 42 2.34 -22.94 0.33
N ALA A 43 2.48 -23.48 1.54
CA ALA A 43 1.48 -23.28 2.59
C ALA A 43 1.83 -22.05 3.40
N VAL A 44 0.84 -21.22 3.74
CA VAL A 44 1.06 -19.99 4.50
C VAL A 44 0.14 -19.93 5.72
N ASP A 45 0.73 -19.96 6.91
CA ASP A 45 0.03 -19.64 8.14
C ASP A 45 0.27 -18.16 8.49
N VAL A 46 -0.80 -17.39 8.65
CA VAL A 46 -0.73 -15.98 9.03
C VAL A 46 -1.13 -15.86 10.50
N VAL A 47 -0.21 -15.43 11.34
CA VAL A 47 -0.44 -15.19 12.77
C VAL A 47 -0.80 -13.73 13.00
N THR A 48 -1.88 -13.50 13.73
CA THR A 48 -2.39 -12.17 14.07
C THR A 48 -3.03 -12.12 15.45
N HIS A 49 -3.25 -10.92 15.97
CA HIS A 49 -3.92 -10.71 17.25
C HIS A 49 -5.42 -11.05 17.16
N TRP A 50 -5.94 -11.75 18.17
CA TRP A 50 -7.36 -12.12 18.26
C TRP A 50 -8.17 -11.00 18.92
N ASN A 51 -8.76 -10.14 18.12
CA ASN A 51 -9.44 -8.93 18.59
C ASN A 51 -10.92 -9.12 18.93
N SER A 52 -11.55 -10.24 18.53
CA SER A 52 -12.97 -10.49 18.79
C SER A 52 -13.24 -11.96 18.89
N MET A 53 -14.02 -12.34 19.88
CA MET A 53 -14.53 -13.72 20.05
C MET A 53 -15.54 -14.12 18.96
N ASP A 54 -16.10 -13.15 18.23
CA ASP A 54 -17.01 -13.43 17.11
C ASP A 54 -16.26 -13.94 15.87
N THR A 55 -14.94 -13.86 15.86
CA THR A 55 -14.11 -14.42 14.79
C THR A 55 -13.50 -15.75 15.24
N PRO A 56 -13.45 -16.79 14.38
CA PRO A 56 -12.83 -18.05 14.74
C PRO A 56 -11.33 -17.89 14.97
N GLN A 57 -10.77 -18.68 15.90
CA GLN A 57 -9.34 -18.67 16.18
C GLN A 57 -8.51 -19.07 14.96
N ILE A 58 -8.99 -20.07 14.21
CA ILE A 58 -8.36 -20.54 12.96
C ILE A 58 -9.38 -20.40 11.83
N GLU A 59 -8.95 -19.81 10.73
CA GLU A 59 -9.82 -19.58 9.57
C GLU A 59 -9.02 -19.75 8.28
N TYR A 60 -9.53 -20.58 7.35
CA TYR A 60 -8.92 -20.79 6.04
C TYR A 60 -9.43 -19.73 5.05
N PHE A 61 -8.52 -19.20 4.21
CA PHE A 61 -8.86 -18.25 3.15
C PHE A 61 -8.27 -18.62 1.78
N GLY A 62 -7.62 -19.77 1.73
CA GLY A 62 -7.12 -20.47 0.57
C GLY A 62 -7.14 -21.98 0.84
N SER A 63 -6.64 -22.78 -0.09
CA SER A 63 -6.52 -24.23 0.06
C SER A 63 -5.42 -24.64 1.05
N ALA A 64 -4.34 -23.83 1.13
CA ALA A 64 -3.20 -24.03 2.02
C ALA A 64 -2.82 -22.73 2.77
N CYS A 65 -3.73 -21.74 2.80
CA CYS A 65 -3.57 -20.49 3.53
C CYS A 65 -4.59 -20.40 4.67
N ARG A 66 -4.13 -20.10 5.88
CA ARG A 66 -5.01 -19.89 7.05
C ARG A 66 -4.50 -18.76 7.95
N VAL A 67 -5.43 -18.13 8.64
CA VAL A 67 -5.15 -17.24 9.76
C VAL A 67 -5.22 -18.02 11.05
N ILE A 68 -4.28 -17.76 11.95
CA ILE A 68 -4.25 -18.26 13.32
C ILE A 68 -4.21 -17.04 14.22
N ARG A 69 -5.24 -16.87 15.06
CA ARG A 69 -5.38 -15.73 15.96
C ARG A 69 -4.98 -16.11 17.37
N PHE A 70 -4.14 -15.30 18.01
CA PHE A 70 -3.72 -15.46 19.38
C PHE A 70 -4.15 -14.30 20.24
N ALA A 71 -4.66 -14.59 21.42
CA ALA A 71 -5.01 -13.57 22.40
C ALA A 71 -3.74 -13.03 23.08
N ALA A 72 -3.73 -11.73 23.31
CA ALA A 72 -2.84 -11.08 24.26
C ALA A 72 -3.60 -9.90 24.85
N GLY A 73 -3.81 -9.89 26.15
CA GLY A 73 -4.75 -8.99 26.79
C GLY A 73 -6.22 -9.34 26.51
N LYS A 74 -7.03 -8.32 26.24
CA LYS A 74 -8.48 -8.51 26.03
C LYS A 74 -8.83 -8.75 24.58
N HIS A 75 -9.84 -9.57 24.28
CA HIS A 75 -10.43 -9.73 22.95
C HIS A 75 -11.19 -8.48 22.49
N LYS A 76 -10.45 -7.42 22.16
CA LYS A 76 -10.97 -6.15 21.65
C LYS A 76 -9.92 -5.47 20.78
N PHE A 77 -10.35 -4.47 20.04
CA PHE A 77 -9.41 -3.60 19.32
C PHE A 77 -8.41 -2.95 20.29
N ILE A 78 -7.13 -3.10 20.00
CA ILE A 78 -6.03 -2.50 20.75
C ILE A 78 -5.30 -1.52 19.81
N PRO A 79 -5.15 -0.25 20.22
CA PRO A 79 -4.37 0.71 19.46
C PRO A 79 -2.91 0.26 19.29
N LYS A 80 -2.31 0.53 18.13
CA LYS A 80 -0.95 0.06 17.78
C LYS A 80 0.13 0.50 18.78
N ASN A 81 -0.02 1.66 19.39
CA ASN A 81 0.89 2.19 20.41
C ASN A 81 0.80 1.44 21.74
N GLU A 82 -0.26 0.67 21.97
CA GLU A 82 -0.45 -0.14 23.16
C GLU A 82 -0.02 -1.59 22.95
N MET A 83 -0.08 -2.09 21.71
CA MET A 83 0.23 -3.48 21.36
C MET A 83 1.68 -3.90 21.70
N TYR A 84 2.63 -2.95 21.67
CA TYR A 84 4.02 -3.23 22.03
C TYR A 84 4.16 -3.91 23.39
N ARG A 85 3.37 -3.52 24.36
CA ARG A 85 3.40 -4.08 25.74
C ARG A 85 2.88 -5.51 25.82
N LEU A 86 2.11 -5.93 24.83
CA LEU A 86 1.49 -7.25 24.76
C LEU A 86 2.34 -8.26 23.98
N ILE A 87 3.45 -7.83 23.36
CA ILE A 87 4.30 -8.72 22.56
C ILE A 87 4.82 -9.93 23.35
N PRO A 88 5.28 -9.81 24.62
CA PRO A 88 5.70 -10.99 25.39
C PRO A 88 4.57 -12.02 25.55
N GLU A 89 3.38 -11.59 26.01
CA GLU A 89 2.21 -12.45 26.18
C GLU A 89 1.80 -13.10 24.84
N PHE A 90 1.74 -12.30 23.76
CA PHE A 90 1.42 -12.79 22.41
C PHE A 90 2.44 -13.83 21.92
N PHE A 91 3.73 -13.61 22.17
CA PHE A 91 4.78 -14.53 21.79
C PHE A 91 4.72 -15.85 22.57
N ASP A 92 4.41 -15.79 23.86
CA ASP A 92 4.27 -16.97 24.71
C ASP A 92 3.08 -17.82 24.27
N GLU A 93 1.90 -17.24 24.10
CA GLU A 93 0.70 -17.92 23.59
C GLU A 93 0.94 -18.58 22.22
N MET A 94 1.54 -17.83 21.30
CA MET A 94 1.90 -18.36 20.00
C MET A 94 2.91 -19.51 20.09
N SER A 95 3.94 -19.38 20.94
CA SER A 95 5.02 -20.37 21.08
C SER A 95 4.57 -21.67 21.72
N ASN A 96 3.52 -21.66 22.54
CA ASN A 96 2.92 -22.84 23.13
C ASN A 96 2.11 -23.67 22.13
N THR A 97 1.67 -23.04 21.03
CA THR A 97 0.78 -23.66 20.04
C THR A 97 1.49 -23.98 18.73
N ILE A 98 2.39 -23.08 18.28
CA ILE A 98 3.05 -23.20 16.97
C ILE A 98 4.37 -23.98 17.10
N HIS A 99 4.44 -25.11 16.40
CA HIS A 99 5.68 -25.87 16.24
C HIS A 99 6.54 -25.25 15.12
N PHE A 100 7.48 -24.39 15.48
CA PHE A 100 8.31 -23.63 14.54
C PHE A 100 9.13 -24.50 13.59
N THR A 101 9.52 -25.72 14.00
CA THR A 101 10.27 -26.68 13.17
C THR A 101 9.49 -27.12 11.91
N GLY A 102 8.20 -26.87 11.85
CA GLY A 102 7.36 -27.14 10.69
C GLY A 102 7.41 -26.05 9.60
N TYR A 103 8.18 -24.96 9.79
CA TYR A 103 8.28 -23.86 8.84
C TYR A 103 9.68 -23.72 8.28
N ASP A 104 9.77 -23.29 7.01
CA ASP A 104 11.03 -23.02 6.33
C ASP A 104 11.52 -21.58 6.54
N VAL A 105 10.59 -20.63 6.69
CA VAL A 105 10.85 -19.19 6.80
C VAL A 105 9.79 -18.52 7.68
N VAL A 106 10.22 -17.54 8.46
CA VAL A 106 9.35 -16.57 9.11
C VAL A 106 9.39 -15.27 8.31
N HIS A 107 8.23 -14.70 7.94
CA HIS A 107 8.12 -13.39 7.28
C HIS A 107 7.25 -12.45 8.12
N THR A 108 7.84 -11.38 8.61
CA THR A 108 7.18 -10.42 9.51
C THR A 108 6.80 -9.14 8.80
N HIS A 109 5.62 -8.60 9.14
CA HIS A 109 5.00 -7.44 8.51
C HIS A 109 4.80 -6.32 9.52
N TYR A 110 5.51 -5.21 9.37
CA TYR A 110 5.53 -4.06 10.28
C TYR A 110 6.41 -4.26 11.51
N TRP A 111 6.84 -3.16 12.16
CA TRP A 111 7.84 -3.18 13.23
C TRP A 111 7.43 -3.99 14.48
N LEU A 112 6.12 -4.02 14.85
CA LEU A 112 5.63 -4.84 15.96
C LEU A 112 5.87 -6.34 15.69
N SER A 113 5.47 -6.79 14.51
CA SER A 113 5.71 -8.16 14.06
C SER A 113 7.21 -8.45 13.90
N GLY A 114 8.01 -7.44 13.54
CA GLY A 114 9.47 -7.56 13.46
C GLY A 114 10.13 -7.93 14.82
N LEU A 115 9.61 -7.40 15.93
CA LEU A 115 10.05 -7.81 17.28
C LEU A 115 9.79 -9.29 17.50
N ILE A 116 8.59 -9.76 17.16
CA ILE A 116 8.23 -11.18 17.27
C ILE A 116 9.16 -12.04 16.41
N GLY A 117 9.45 -11.60 15.17
CA GLY A 117 10.40 -12.28 14.28
C GLY A 117 11.79 -12.41 14.89
N SER A 118 12.29 -11.39 15.57
CA SER A 118 13.59 -11.45 16.27
C SER A 118 13.59 -12.44 17.42
N LEU A 119 12.46 -12.58 18.13
CA LEU A 119 12.30 -13.59 19.20
C LEU A 119 12.28 -15.01 18.62
N ILE A 120 11.53 -15.23 17.53
CA ILE A 120 11.48 -16.53 16.84
C ILE A 120 12.88 -16.90 16.34
N LYS A 121 13.58 -16.00 15.64
CA LYS A 121 14.93 -16.28 15.13
C LYS A 121 15.91 -16.65 16.24
N ARG A 122 15.89 -15.92 17.36
CA ARG A 122 16.75 -16.25 18.52
C ARG A 122 16.42 -17.61 19.14
N LYS A 123 15.13 -17.98 19.21
CA LYS A 123 14.68 -19.26 19.81
C LYS A 123 14.95 -20.46 18.91
N THR A 124 14.88 -20.29 17.58
CA THR A 124 14.76 -21.41 16.62
C THR A 124 15.83 -21.44 15.54
N GLY A 125 16.50 -20.33 15.27
CA GLY A 125 17.40 -20.18 14.13
C GLY A 125 16.70 -20.08 12.75
N LEU A 126 15.35 -20.04 12.70
CA LEU A 126 14.61 -19.93 11.45
C LEU A 126 15.02 -18.69 10.67
N PRO A 127 15.21 -18.81 9.34
CA PRO A 127 15.42 -17.66 8.45
C PRO A 127 14.29 -16.63 8.59
N TRP A 128 14.66 -15.38 8.79
CA TRP A 128 13.73 -14.29 9.04
C TRP A 128 13.78 -13.24 7.95
N VAL A 129 12.65 -13.07 7.24
CA VAL A 129 12.39 -12.01 6.27
C VAL A 129 11.50 -10.94 6.91
N HIS A 130 11.74 -9.67 6.60
CA HIS A 130 10.93 -8.57 7.12
C HIS A 130 10.48 -7.59 6.04
N THR A 131 9.21 -7.16 6.11
CA THR A 131 8.64 -6.07 5.29
C THR A 131 8.09 -4.97 6.20
N ASN A 132 8.54 -3.72 6.00
CA ASN A 132 8.20 -2.62 6.91
C ASN A 132 6.76 -2.11 6.78
N HIS A 133 6.15 -2.11 5.58
CA HIS A 133 4.90 -1.43 5.20
C HIS A 133 4.87 0.08 5.43
N SER A 134 5.57 0.58 6.42
CA SER A 134 5.88 2.00 6.65
C SER A 134 7.05 2.10 7.62
N LEU A 135 7.90 3.10 7.43
CA LEU A 135 9.05 3.37 8.27
C LEU A 135 8.79 4.58 9.18
N GLY A 136 9.18 4.47 10.44
CA GLY A 136 9.13 5.56 11.41
C GLY A 136 9.98 6.75 10.99
N ILE A 137 11.16 6.49 10.41
CA ILE A 137 12.04 7.55 9.89
C ILE A 137 11.40 8.29 8.70
N ALA A 138 10.65 7.62 7.84
CA ALA A 138 9.91 8.26 6.77
C ALA A 138 8.78 9.15 7.33
N LYS A 139 8.06 8.67 8.34
CA LYS A 139 7.05 9.45 9.06
C LYS A 139 7.69 10.68 9.71
N LYS A 140 8.83 10.52 10.40
CA LYS A 140 9.56 11.62 11.03
C LYS A 140 9.96 12.70 10.01
N LYS A 141 10.50 12.31 8.85
CA LYS A 141 10.84 13.26 7.77
C LYS A 141 9.60 14.01 7.23
N ALA A 142 8.46 13.31 7.14
CA ALA A 142 7.25 13.89 6.56
C ALA A 142 6.45 14.77 7.55
N THR A 143 6.46 14.45 8.85
CA THR A 143 5.60 15.07 9.88
C THR A 143 6.36 15.74 11.03
N GLY A 144 7.69 15.65 11.05
CA GLY A 144 8.54 16.15 12.13
C GLY A 144 8.60 15.26 13.38
N SER A 145 7.76 14.23 13.50
CA SER A 145 7.67 13.38 14.70
C SER A 145 7.56 11.89 14.40
N SER A 146 8.20 11.09 15.27
CA SER A 146 8.01 9.63 15.34
C SER A 146 8.39 9.16 16.73
N GLU A 147 7.79 8.06 17.19
CA GLU A 147 8.07 7.45 18.49
C GLU A 147 9.51 6.94 18.55
N ALA A 148 10.27 7.33 19.58
CA ALA A 148 11.67 6.93 19.76
C ALA A 148 11.82 5.39 19.84
N LEU A 149 10.90 4.73 20.57
CA LEU A 149 10.85 3.28 20.68
C LEU A 149 10.75 2.61 19.30
N ARG A 150 9.84 3.11 18.43
CA ARG A 150 9.69 2.59 17.09
C ARG A 150 10.97 2.72 16.27
N LEU A 151 11.64 3.87 16.33
CA LEU A 151 12.88 4.10 15.59
C LEU A 151 14.00 3.17 16.04
N LEU A 152 14.14 2.95 17.36
CA LEU A 152 15.13 2.00 17.92
C LEU A 152 14.82 0.56 17.50
N THR A 153 13.56 0.17 17.59
CA THR A 153 13.12 -1.17 17.17
C THR A 153 13.32 -1.40 15.68
N GLU A 154 12.97 -0.43 14.83
CA GLU A 154 13.21 -0.53 13.40
C GLU A 154 14.70 -0.65 13.08
N LYS A 155 15.59 0.07 13.80
CA LYS A 155 17.05 -0.10 13.66
C LYS A 155 17.47 -1.54 13.94
N MET A 156 17.04 -2.11 15.05
CA MET A 156 17.34 -3.50 15.43
C MET A 156 16.85 -4.49 14.36
N ILE A 157 15.61 -4.33 13.87
CA ILE A 157 15.02 -5.20 12.85
C ILE A 157 15.83 -5.13 11.56
N LEU A 158 16.12 -3.90 11.10
CA LEU A 158 16.81 -3.65 9.84
C LEU A 158 18.26 -4.11 9.81
N THR A 159 18.88 -4.37 10.98
CA THR A 159 20.23 -4.93 11.10
C THR A 159 20.24 -6.44 11.33
N SER A 160 19.17 -6.99 11.93
CA SER A 160 19.18 -8.38 12.46
C SER A 160 18.42 -9.39 11.61
N ALA A 161 17.51 -8.93 10.71
CA ALA A 161 16.82 -9.83 9.79
C ALA A 161 17.80 -10.45 8.78
N ASP A 162 17.46 -11.61 8.20
CA ASP A 162 18.27 -12.21 7.14
C ASP A 162 18.02 -11.54 5.78
N LEU A 163 16.82 -10.96 5.61
CA LEU A 163 16.46 -10.22 4.41
C LEU A 163 15.39 -9.17 4.74
N ILE A 164 15.60 -7.96 4.26
CA ILE A 164 14.59 -6.90 4.25
C ILE A 164 13.96 -6.83 2.85
N VAL A 165 12.65 -6.95 2.79
CA VAL A 165 11.88 -6.70 1.57
C VAL A 165 11.32 -5.28 1.64
N VAL A 166 11.65 -4.48 0.64
CA VAL A 166 11.14 -3.11 0.47
C VAL A 166 10.31 -3.01 -0.80
N THR A 167 9.39 -2.06 -0.83
CA THR A 167 8.43 -1.92 -1.93
C THR A 167 8.91 -1.00 -3.04
N SER A 168 9.95 -0.19 -2.79
CA SER A 168 10.44 0.82 -3.72
C SER A 168 11.95 1.09 -3.56
N GLN A 169 12.57 1.62 -4.61
CA GLN A 169 13.96 2.09 -4.56
C GLN A 169 14.12 3.23 -3.54
N SER A 170 13.10 4.09 -3.46
CA SER A 170 13.07 5.20 -2.49
C SER A 170 13.12 4.70 -1.04
N GLU A 171 12.40 3.62 -0.72
CA GLU A 171 12.45 2.99 0.61
C GLU A 171 13.83 2.37 0.88
N LYS A 172 14.42 1.68 -0.11
CA LYS A 172 15.78 1.13 0.00
C LYS A 172 16.82 2.21 0.30
N LEU A 173 16.76 3.33 -0.40
CA LEU A 173 17.69 4.45 -0.18
C LEU A 173 17.49 5.06 1.21
N LEU A 174 16.26 5.21 1.65
CA LEU A 174 15.93 5.72 2.98
C LEU A 174 16.47 4.82 4.10
N ILE A 175 16.41 3.50 3.95
CA ILE A 175 16.97 2.54 4.91
C ILE A 175 18.50 2.68 4.93
N LYS A 176 19.15 2.76 3.79
CA LYS A 176 20.61 2.93 3.70
C LYS A 176 21.12 4.24 4.31
N GLU A 177 20.29 5.30 4.24
CA GLU A 177 20.57 6.56 4.91
C GLU A 177 20.37 6.46 6.44
N PHE A 178 19.40 5.66 6.88
CA PHE A 178 19.03 5.53 8.29
C PHE A 178 19.91 4.53 9.04
N ILE A 179 20.41 3.48 8.35
CA ILE A 179 21.23 2.39 8.90
C ILE A 179 22.53 2.28 8.12
N GLU A 180 23.64 2.34 8.81
CA GLU A 180 24.98 2.26 8.20
C GLU A 180 25.19 0.88 7.53
N ASN A 181 24.89 -0.21 8.25
CA ASN A 181 25.04 -1.59 7.79
C ASN A 181 23.70 -2.34 7.90
N PRO A 182 22.74 -2.10 6.99
CA PRO A 182 21.47 -2.82 7.02
C PRO A 182 21.66 -4.26 6.53
N ALA A 183 20.79 -5.16 7.00
CA ALA A 183 20.65 -6.48 6.44
C ALA A 183 20.44 -6.42 4.90
N PRO A 184 20.67 -7.51 4.16
CA PRO A 184 20.42 -7.56 2.71
C PRO A 184 19.03 -7.02 2.34
N ILE A 185 18.94 -6.15 1.33
CA ILE A 185 17.69 -5.50 0.92
C ILE A 185 17.30 -5.92 -0.48
N LYS A 186 16.09 -6.45 -0.64
CA LYS A 186 15.49 -6.78 -1.94
C LYS A 186 14.27 -5.91 -2.21
N ILE A 187 14.16 -5.39 -3.43
CA ILE A 187 12.98 -4.62 -3.84
C ILE A 187 11.99 -5.58 -4.46
N ILE A 188 10.81 -5.67 -3.88
CA ILE A 188 9.65 -6.40 -4.39
C ILE A 188 8.44 -5.48 -4.22
N PRO A 189 7.90 -4.92 -5.32
CA PRO A 189 6.76 -4.01 -5.29
C PRO A 189 5.52 -4.63 -4.65
N ILE A 190 4.47 -3.82 -4.47
CA ILE A 190 3.16 -4.30 -4.02
C ILE A 190 2.33 -4.65 -5.26
N GLY A 191 1.67 -5.80 -5.21
CA GLY A 191 0.78 -6.23 -6.28
C GLY A 191 -0.56 -5.50 -6.27
N VAL A 192 -1.17 -5.43 -7.43
CA VAL A 192 -2.49 -4.86 -7.63
C VAL A 192 -3.54 -5.97 -7.67
N ASP A 193 -4.70 -5.72 -7.04
CA ASP A 193 -5.81 -6.66 -7.02
C ASP A 193 -6.38 -6.86 -8.44
N LYS A 194 -6.83 -8.09 -8.74
CA LYS A 194 -7.43 -8.46 -10.05
C LYS A 194 -8.67 -7.65 -10.42
N ALA A 195 -9.31 -6.99 -9.45
CA ALA A 195 -10.40 -6.06 -9.72
C ALA A 195 -9.96 -4.83 -10.53
N PHE A 196 -8.66 -4.47 -10.46
CA PHE A 196 -8.07 -3.37 -11.21
C PHE A 196 -7.45 -3.90 -12.51
N GLN A 197 -8.26 -4.01 -13.53
CA GLN A 197 -7.84 -4.41 -14.87
C GLN A 197 -8.36 -3.41 -15.90
N ALA A 198 -7.59 -3.21 -16.95
CA ALA A 198 -8.02 -2.40 -18.07
C ALA A 198 -9.25 -3.05 -18.73
N THR A 199 -10.34 -2.32 -18.75
CA THR A 199 -11.57 -2.69 -19.47
C THR A 199 -11.84 -1.69 -20.58
N GLN A 200 -12.73 -2.06 -21.53
CA GLN A 200 -13.19 -1.13 -22.54
C GLN A 200 -13.80 0.09 -21.85
N PRO A 201 -13.31 1.32 -22.11
CA PRO A 201 -13.90 2.52 -21.54
C PRO A 201 -15.36 2.65 -21.98
N LYS A 202 -16.24 2.92 -21.03
CA LYS A 202 -17.62 3.32 -21.38
C LYS A 202 -17.58 4.81 -21.73
N PHE A 203 -18.23 5.18 -22.82
CA PHE A 203 -18.34 6.58 -23.20
C PHE A 203 -18.94 7.39 -22.05
N THR A 204 -18.18 8.35 -21.54
CA THR A 204 -18.65 9.31 -20.54
C THR A 204 -19.07 10.59 -21.26
N VAL A 205 -20.18 11.15 -20.82
CA VAL A 205 -20.72 12.41 -21.41
C VAL A 205 -19.75 13.59 -21.23
N SER A 206 -18.92 13.55 -20.20
CA SER A 206 -17.93 14.59 -19.88
C SER A 206 -16.58 13.98 -19.50
N PRO A 207 -15.47 14.50 -20.03
CA PRO A 207 -14.13 14.10 -19.62
C PRO A 207 -13.87 14.46 -18.14
N TYR A 208 -13.03 13.69 -17.44
CA TYR A 208 -12.72 14.01 -16.06
C TYR A 208 -11.33 13.52 -15.63
N PHE A 209 -10.78 14.18 -14.61
CA PHE A 209 -9.66 13.73 -13.83
C PHE A 209 -10.16 13.01 -12.56
N ALA A 210 -9.51 11.92 -12.18
CA ALA A 210 -9.86 11.14 -10.99
C ALA A 210 -8.86 11.37 -9.86
N PHE A 211 -9.36 11.41 -8.63
CA PHE A 211 -8.57 11.29 -7.40
C PHE A 211 -9.18 10.19 -6.53
N ALA A 212 -8.33 9.38 -5.90
CA ALA A 212 -8.78 8.44 -4.88
C ALA A 212 -7.87 8.50 -3.66
N GLY A 213 -8.45 8.57 -2.46
CA GLY A 213 -7.70 8.59 -1.22
C GLY A 213 -8.41 9.25 -0.05
N ARG A 214 -7.75 9.25 1.11
CA ARG A 214 -8.25 9.97 2.28
C ARG A 214 -8.21 11.47 2.02
N LEU A 215 -9.27 12.19 2.43
CA LEU A 215 -9.36 13.65 2.27
C LEU A 215 -8.50 14.37 3.33
N GLN A 216 -7.20 14.15 3.28
CA GLN A 216 -6.21 14.70 4.22
C GLN A 216 -5.19 15.54 3.48
N THR A 217 -4.65 16.56 4.16
CA THR A 217 -3.63 17.46 3.61
C THR A 217 -2.42 16.71 3.07
N THR A 218 -1.99 15.64 3.72
CA THR A 218 -0.85 14.82 3.29
C THR A 218 -1.09 14.11 1.95
N LYS A 219 -2.36 13.92 1.54
CA LYS A 219 -2.75 13.38 0.23
C LYS A 219 -2.85 14.46 -0.85
N GLY A 220 -2.60 15.72 -0.50
CA GLY A 220 -2.51 16.84 -1.44
C GLY A 220 -3.85 17.31 -1.99
N ILE A 221 -4.97 17.05 -1.28
CA ILE A 221 -6.31 17.41 -1.77
C ILE A 221 -6.44 18.90 -2.06
N TYR A 222 -5.90 19.77 -1.22
CA TYR A 222 -5.98 21.23 -1.43
C TYR A 222 -5.13 21.68 -2.63
N THR A 223 -3.93 21.12 -2.80
CA THR A 223 -3.10 21.37 -4.00
C THR A 223 -3.82 20.93 -5.28
N LEU A 224 -4.58 19.81 -5.22
CA LEU A 224 -5.38 19.35 -6.35
C LEU A 224 -6.52 20.32 -6.68
N LEU A 225 -7.25 20.79 -5.68
CA LEU A 225 -8.37 21.72 -5.90
C LEU A 225 -7.87 23.06 -6.47
N GLU A 226 -6.79 23.61 -5.92
CA GLU A 226 -6.14 24.81 -6.46
C GLU A 226 -5.63 24.60 -7.90
N ALA A 227 -5.01 23.47 -8.18
CA ALA A 227 -4.55 23.13 -9.53
C ALA A 227 -5.71 23.00 -10.52
N PHE A 228 -6.83 22.43 -10.10
CA PHE A 228 -8.02 22.29 -10.92
C PHE A 228 -8.68 23.65 -11.19
N GLU A 229 -8.72 24.54 -10.21
CA GLU A 229 -9.16 25.93 -10.41
C GLU A 229 -8.29 26.66 -11.45
N LEU A 230 -6.96 26.57 -11.31
CA LEU A 230 -6.02 27.14 -12.29
C LEU A 230 -6.20 26.53 -13.68
N PHE A 231 -6.43 25.21 -13.73
CA PHE A 231 -6.71 24.49 -14.98
C PHE A 231 -7.95 25.06 -15.69
N MET A 232 -9.02 25.32 -14.94
CA MET A 232 -10.26 25.85 -15.51
C MET A 232 -10.14 27.31 -15.98
N LYS A 233 -9.40 28.16 -15.26
CA LYS A 233 -9.16 29.57 -15.64
C LYS A 233 -8.55 29.72 -17.03
N GLY A 234 -7.79 28.72 -17.49
CA GLY A 234 -7.19 28.68 -18.84
C GLY A 234 -8.06 28.03 -19.90
N ARG A 235 -9.37 27.77 -19.65
CA ARG A 235 -10.23 27.01 -20.54
C ARG A 235 -11.47 27.80 -20.98
N PRO A 236 -12.02 27.52 -22.18
CA PRO A 236 -13.26 28.14 -22.60
C PRO A 236 -14.44 27.72 -21.71
N SER A 237 -15.43 28.57 -21.59
CA SER A 237 -16.65 28.32 -20.79
C SER A 237 -17.44 27.09 -21.23
N THR A 238 -17.27 26.67 -22.49
CA THR A 238 -17.87 25.44 -23.04
C THR A 238 -17.19 24.14 -22.61
N ASP A 239 -16.00 24.20 -21.98
CA ASP A 239 -15.34 23.02 -21.45
C ASP A 239 -16.17 22.41 -20.33
N CYS A 240 -16.44 21.12 -20.41
CA CYS A 240 -17.24 20.38 -19.41
C CYS A 240 -16.39 19.41 -18.55
N THR A 241 -15.06 19.52 -18.59
CA THR A 241 -14.15 18.67 -17.82
C THR A 241 -14.44 18.76 -16.33
N LYS A 242 -14.48 17.62 -15.66
CA LYS A 242 -14.78 17.48 -14.23
C LYS A 242 -13.60 16.97 -13.44
N LEU A 243 -13.66 17.17 -12.13
CA LEU A 243 -12.81 16.51 -11.14
C LEU A 243 -13.68 15.57 -10.29
N ILE A 244 -13.38 14.28 -10.31
CA ILE A 244 -14.10 13.27 -9.52
C ILE A 244 -13.20 12.76 -8.41
N ILE A 245 -13.67 12.89 -7.18
CA ILE A 245 -12.92 12.61 -5.94
C ILE A 245 -13.59 11.44 -5.22
N ALA A 246 -12.88 10.32 -5.10
CA ALA A 246 -13.29 9.17 -4.32
C ALA A 246 -12.53 9.12 -2.99
N GLY A 247 -13.23 8.81 -1.90
CA GLY A 247 -12.67 8.66 -0.56
C GLY A 247 -13.28 9.58 0.49
N GLY A 248 -12.72 9.58 1.67
CA GLY A 248 -13.35 10.13 2.87
C GLY A 248 -14.32 9.12 3.51
N SER A 249 -14.94 9.47 4.65
CA SER A 249 -16.05 8.69 5.22
C SER A 249 -17.38 9.13 4.63
N GLU A 250 -18.39 8.26 4.70
CA GLU A 250 -19.75 8.61 4.25
C GLU A 250 -20.28 9.87 4.94
N SER A 251 -20.00 10.04 6.24
CA SER A 251 -20.37 11.23 7.02
C SER A 251 -19.68 12.52 6.54
N CYS A 252 -18.64 12.44 5.74
CA CYS A 252 -17.90 13.61 5.24
C CYS A 252 -18.50 14.23 3.99
N ILE A 253 -19.49 13.60 3.35
CA ILE A 253 -20.04 14.01 2.05
C ILE A 253 -21.56 14.01 2.12
N SER A 254 -22.17 15.06 1.57
CA SER A 254 -23.62 15.16 1.43
C SER A 254 -24.13 14.18 0.36
N PRO A 255 -25.03 13.24 0.68
CA PRO A 255 -25.58 12.29 -0.31
C PRO A 255 -26.36 12.99 -1.44
N LYS A 256 -26.99 14.12 -1.14
CA LYS A 256 -27.83 14.86 -2.11
C LYS A 256 -27.00 15.71 -3.08
N SER A 257 -26.03 16.45 -2.57
CA SER A 257 -25.25 17.42 -3.36
C SER A 257 -23.92 16.86 -3.88
N HIS A 258 -23.46 15.72 -3.35
CA HIS A 258 -22.09 15.21 -3.57
C HIS A 258 -20.98 16.22 -3.24
N LEU A 259 -21.25 17.14 -2.32
CA LEU A 259 -20.30 18.12 -1.81
C LEU A 259 -19.77 17.72 -0.42
N PRO A 260 -18.56 18.14 -0.05
CA PRO A 260 -18.01 17.81 1.25
C PRO A 260 -18.73 18.57 2.37
N ASN A 261 -18.87 17.93 3.55
CA ASN A 261 -19.40 18.60 4.74
C ASN A 261 -18.38 19.53 5.41
N SER A 262 -17.09 19.32 5.14
CA SER A 262 -16.01 20.18 5.64
C SER A 262 -16.09 21.57 5.05
N ARG A 263 -16.24 22.59 5.92
CA ARG A 263 -16.24 24.01 5.53
C ARG A 263 -15.00 24.38 4.71
N LYS A 264 -13.82 23.96 5.17
CA LYS A 264 -12.56 24.22 4.46
C LYS A 264 -12.50 23.65 3.04
N LEU A 265 -13.09 22.45 2.81
CA LEU A 265 -13.15 21.87 1.47
C LEU A 265 -14.21 22.57 0.60
N ARG A 266 -15.30 23.08 1.19
CA ARG A 266 -16.29 23.87 0.45
C ARG A 266 -15.70 25.21 0.00
N GLU A 267 -15.01 25.91 0.89
CA GLU A 267 -14.31 27.15 0.58
C GLU A 267 -13.26 26.93 -0.54
N ALA A 268 -12.60 25.77 -0.55
CA ALA A 268 -11.60 25.43 -1.58
C ALA A 268 -12.18 25.10 -2.97
N ILE A 269 -13.49 24.96 -3.11
CA ILE A 269 -14.18 24.71 -4.40
C ILE A 269 -15.17 25.82 -4.74
N ASP A 270 -15.20 26.88 -3.95
CA ASP A 270 -16.12 27.99 -4.15
C ASP A 270 -16.01 28.59 -5.57
N GLY A 271 -17.15 28.77 -6.22
CA GLY A 271 -17.24 29.25 -7.61
C GLY A 271 -17.06 28.17 -8.70
N PHE A 272 -16.68 26.92 -8.34
CA PHE A 272 -16.59 25.83 -9.31
C PHE A 272 -17.11 24.46 -8.80
N GLU A 273 -17.99 24.47 -7.83
CA GLU A 273 -18.60 23.28 -7.21
C GLU A 273 -19.25 22.37 -8.26
N HIS A 274 -19.86 22.95 -9.29
CA HIS A 274 -20.54 22.24 -10.37
C HIS A 274 -19.58 21.38 -11.23
N ARG A 275 -18.28 21.61 -11.13
CA ARG A 275 -17.21 20.85 -11.82
C ARG A 275 -16.56 19.78 -10.93
N VAL A 276 -16.82 19.78 -9.62
CA VAL A 276 -16.22 18.83 -8.66
C VAL A 276 -17.29 17.92 -8.10
N ARG A 277 -17.02 16.62 -8.10
CA ARG A 277 -17.93 15.63 -7.53
C ARG A 277 -17.20 14.75 -6.52
N PHE A 278 -17.71 14.70 -5.30
CA PHE A 278 -17.21 13.81 -4.25
C PHE A 278 -18.11 12.56 -4.18
N LEU A 279 -17.49 11.38 -4.31
CA LEU A 279 -18.22 10.10 -4.35
C LEU A 279 -18.28 9.40 -2.99
N GLY A 280 -17.50 9.83 -1.99
CA GLY A 280 -17.34 9.09 -0.75
C GLY A 280 -16.50 7.83 -0.91
N PRO A 281 -16.57 6.91 0.06
CA PRO A 281 -15.89 5.62 -0.01
C PRO A 281 -16.37 4.83 -1.22
N GLN A 282 -15.43 4.20 -1.93
CA GLN A 282 -15.72 3.39 -3.10
C GLN A 282 -15.08 2.01 -2.94
N ASN A 283 -15.76 0.96 -3.36
CA ASN A 283 -15.18 -0.36 -3.44
C ASN A 283 -14.23 -0.50 -4.65
N GLN A 284 -13.44 -1.58 -4.68
CA GLN A 284 -12.44 -1.81 -5.72
C GLN A 284 -13.03 -1.77 -7.15
N LYS A 285 -14.20 -2.38 -7.37
CA LYS A 285 -14.88 -2.38 -8.68
C LYS A 285 -15.29 -0.98 -9.11
N GLN A 286 -15.77 -0.15 -8.17
CA GLN A 286 -16.15 1.24 -8.43
C GLN A 286 -14.91 2.09 -8.72
N LEU A 287 -13.81 1.91 -7.97
CA LEU A 287 -12.54 2.58 -8.23
C LEU A 287 -11.95 2.18 -9.59
N ALA A 288 -11.97 0.89 -9.93
CA ALA A 288 -11.51 0.43 -11.23
C ALA A 288 -12.26 1.11 -12.39
N ARG A 289 -13.60 1.23 -12.29
CA ARG A 289 -14.41 1.96 -13.28
C ARG A 289 -14.07 3.46 -13.33
N LEU A 290 -13.84 4.07 -12.17
CA LEU A 290 -13.42 5.47 -12.08
C LEU A 290 -12.10 5.69 -12.79
N PHE A 291 -11.11 4.83 -12.57
CA PHE A 291 -9.79 4.95 -13.21
C PHE A 291 -9.86 4.69 -14.71
N THR A 292 -10.50 3.59 -15.14
CA THR A 292 -10.61 3.21 -16.57
C THR A 292 -11.18 4.34 -17.43
N ASN A 293 -12.16 5.08 -16.93
CA ASN A 293 -12.85 6.12 -17.70
C ASN A 293 -12.26 7.53 -17.53
N SER A 294 -11.23 7.69 -16.69
CA SER A 294 -10.60 9.00 -16.48
C SER A 294 -9.63 9.37 -17.61
N ILE A 295 -9.40 10.66 -17.80
CA ILE A 295 -8.29 11.18 -18.61
C ILE A 295 -6.97 10.76 -17.97
N ALA A 296 -6.87 11.01 -16.67
CA ALA A 296 -5.76 10.63 -15.81
C ALA A 296 -6.21 10.56 -14.34
N THR A 297 -5.49 9.77 -13.54
CA THR A 297 -5.63 9.77 -12.10
C THR A 297 -4.56 10.68 -11.49
N VAL A 298 -4.96 11.55 -10.57
CA VAL A 298 -4.07 12.51 -9.91
C VAL A 298 -3.73 12.03 -8.51
N VAL A 299 -2.44 11.90 -8.21
CA VAL A 299 -1.91 11.47 -6.90
C VAL A 299 -0.93 12.53 -6.38
N PRO A 300 -1.43 13.67 -5.87
CA PRO A 300 -0.64 14.85 -5.51
C PRO A 300 -0.13 14.77 -4.07
N SER A 301 0.13 13.57 -3.57
CA SER A 301 0.53 13.30 -2.19
C SER A 301 1.85 14.00 -1.82
N TYR A 302 1.97 14.44 -0.57
CA TYR A 302 3.21 15.00 -0.03
C TYR A 302 4.16 13.92 0.49
N TYR A 303 3.63 12.74 0.75
CA TYR A 303 4.36 11.54 1.13
C TYR A 303 3.59 10.28 0.72
N GLU A 304 4.29 9.33 0.12
CA GLU A 304 3.82 7.96 -0.17
C GLU A 304 4.96 6.98 -0.02
N SER A 305 4.75 5.88 0.71
CA SER A 305 5.73 4.80 0.81
C SER A 305 5.83 4.00 -0.49
N PHE A 306 4.68 3.71 -1.11
CA PHE A 306 4.59 3.03 -2.41
C PHE A 306 3.72 3.82 -3.38
N GLY A 307 2.42 3.95 -3.11
CA GLY A 307 1.46 4.61 -3.98
C GLY A 307 0.51 3.63 -4.65
N MET A 308 -0.21 2.82 -3.85
CA MET A 308 -1.17 1.82 -4.35
C MET A 308 -2.14 2.39 -5.38
N VAL A 309 -2.73 3.56 -5.09
CA VAL A 309 -3.67 4.21 -6.02
C VAL A 309 -3.04 4.46 -7.40
N ALA A 310 -1.76 4.82 -7.44
CA ALA A 310 -1.05 5.02 -8.71
C ALA A 310 -0.85 3.69 -9.47
N ALA A 311 -0.53 2.61 -8.76
CA ALA A 311 -0.40 1.28 -9.36
C ALA A 311 -1.74 0.74 -9.86
N GLU A 312 -2.81 0.86 -9.06
CA GLU A 312 -4.19 0.48 -9.39
C GLU A 312 -4.72 1.25 -10.61
N ALA A 313 -4.49 2.56 -10.65
CA ALA A 313 -4.88 3.41 -11.77
C ALA A 313 -4.17 2.99 -13.07
N GLN A 314 -2.86 2.73 -13.02
CA GLN A 314 -2.08 2.25 -14.16
C GLN A 314 -2.58 0.88 -14.67
N ALA A 315 -2.91 -0.05 -13.78
CA ALA A 315 -3.48 -1.35 -14.13
C ALA A 315 -4.83 -1.21 -14.85
N CYS A 316 -5.62 -0.18 -14.51
CA CYS A 316 -6.86 0.17 -15.21
C CYS A 316 -6.64 0.96 -16.52
N GLY A 317 -5.41 1.29 -16.88
CA GLY A 317 -5.09 2.08 -18.07
C GLY A 317 -5.28 3.59 -17.87
N SER A 318 -5.33 4.09 -16.65
CA SER A 318 -5.32 5.53 -16.36
C SER A 318 -3.88 6.02 -16.24
N PRO A 319 -3.40 6.96 -17.07
CA PRO A 319 -2.13 7.62 -16.82
C PRO A 319 -2.16 8.34 -15.48
N VAL A 320 -1.03 8.40 -14.80
CA VAL A 320 -0.98 9.01 -13.45
C VAL A 320 -0.23 10.34 -13.50
N ILE A 321 -0.83 11.39 -12.95
CA ILE A 321 -0.12 12.62 -12.60
C ILE A 321 0.24 12.52 -11.12
N ALA A 322 1.50 12.32 -10.79
CA ALA A 322 1.97 12.05 -9.43
C ALA A 322 2.95 13.09 -8.92
N SER A 323 2.88 13.42 -7.64
CA SER A 323 3.96 14.15 -6.97
C SER A 323 5.25 13.32 -6.99
N LYS A 324 6.39 13.98 -7.20
CA LYS A 324 7.73 13.37 -7.23
C LYS A 324 8.24 13.09 -5.82
N VAL A 325 7.54 12.22 -5.08
CA VAL A 325 7.85 11.88 -3.68
C VAL A 325 7.88 10.37 -3.45
N GLY A 326 8.71 9.93 -2.51
CA GLY A 326 8.76 8.55 -2.02
C GLY A 326 8.62 7.50 -3.13
N GLY A 327 7.82 6.49 -2.90
CA GLY A 327 7.56 5.40 -3.84
C GLY A 327 6.84 5.80 -5.13
N LEU A 328 6.15 6.96 -5.16
CA LEU A 328 5.53 7.43 -6.41
C LEU A 328 6.55 7.67 -7.53
N LYS A 329 7.80 8.02 -7.19
CA LYS A 329 8.91 8.15 -8.17
C LYS A 329 9.24 6.81 -8.84
N ASP A 330 8.99 5.73 -8.14
CA ASP A 330 9.30 4.37 -8.62
C ASP A 330 8.11 3.74 -9.31
N VAL A 331 6.90 3.93 -8.78
CA VAL A 331 5.65 3.38 -9.31
C VAL A 331 5.22 4.07 -10.61
N VAL A 332 5.38 5.38 -10.72
CA VAL A 332 5.06 6.12 -11.95
C VAL A 332 6.35 6.43 -12.70
N LYS A 333 6.45 5.99 -13.94
CA LYS A 333 7.60 6.32 -14.81
C LYS A 333 7.29 7.56 -15.62
N HIS A 334 8.02 8.65 -15.31
CA HIS A 334 7.80 9.96 -15.94
C HIS A 334 7.85 9.88 -17.47
N ARG A 335 6.83 10.43 -18.14
CA ARG A 335 6.64 10.39 -19.62
C ARG A 335 6.52 9.00 -20.24
N VAL A 336 6.46 7.94 -19.40
CA VAL A 336 6.25 6.56 -19.83
C VAL A 336 4.87 6.05 -19.41
N THR A 337 4.56 6.09 -18.11
CA THR A 337 3.27 5.65 -17.58
C THR A 337 2.45 6.78 -16.96
N GLY A 338 3.03 7.98 -16.87
CA GLY A 338 2.41 9.16 -16.30
C GLY A 338 3.33 10.37 -16.29
N LEU A 339 2.98 11.38 -15.55
CA LEU A 339 3.74 12.63 -15.40
C LEU A 339 4.09 12.86 -13.93
N HIS A 340 5.32 13.29 -13.65
CA HIS A 340 5.71 13.77 -12.33
C HIS A 340 5.54 15.29 -12.26
N VAL A 341 5.11 15.76 -11.09
CA VAL A 341 5.07 17.16 -10.72
C VAL A 341 5.75 17.34 -9.36
N GLU A 342 6.30 18.52 -9.08
CA GLU A 342 6.83 18.79 -7.76
C GLU A 342 5.70 18.82 -6.72
N PRO A 343 5.90 18.27 -5.50
CA PRO A 343 4.88 18.31 -4.46
C PRO A 343 4.53 19.76 -4.08
N ARG A 344 3.27 19.99 -3.71
CA ARG A 344 2.75 21.33 -3.37
C ARG A 344 2.90 22.37 -4.48
N ASN A 345 2.90 21.93 -5.75
CA ASN A 345 3.00 22.84 -6.89
C ASN A 345 1.73 22.75 -7.76
N PRO A 346 0.68 23.53 -7.44
CA PRO A 346 -0.58 23.52 -8.18
C PRO A 346 -0.44 23.99 -9.65
N VAL A 347 0.52 24.86 -9.92
CA VAL A 347 0.77 25.35 -11.29
C VAL A 347 1.29 24.24 -12.19
N GLN A 348 2.33 23.48 -11.74
CA GLN A 348 2.83 22.34 -12.52
C GLN A 348 1.75 21.27 -12.69
N LEU A 349 0.93 21.03 -11.65
CA LEU A 349 -0.15 20.06 -11.69
C LEU A 349 -1.22 20.48 -12.72
N SER A 350 -1.62 21.75 -12.73
CA SER A 350 -2.54 22.32 -13.72
C SER A 350 -2.01 22.18 -15.15
N HIS A 351 -0.73 22.48 -15.39
CA HIS A 351 -0.08 22.28 -16.68
C HIS A 351 -0.07 20.81 -17.12
N ALA A 352 0.21 19.88 -16.20
CA ALA A 352 0.17 18.45 -16.48
C ALA A 352 -1.25 17.97 -16.85
N MET A 353 -2.28 18.46 -16.16
CA MET A 353 -3.68 18.19 -16.51
C MET A 353 -4.01 18.72 -17.91
N SER A 354 -3.64 19.95 -18.22
CA SER A 354 -3.84 20.56 -19.55
C SER A 354 -3.13 19.79 -20.66
N ALA A 355 -1.88 19.35 -20.41
CA ALA A 355 -1.11 18.57 -21.38
C ALA A 355 -1.78 17.23 -21.72
N LEU A 356 -2.35 16.52 -20.74
CA LEU A 356 -3.03 15.25 -20.98
C LEU A 356 -4.40 15.42 -21.62
N LEU A 357 -5.15 16.46 -21.30
CA LEU A 357 -6.44 16.72 -21.94
C LEU A 357 -6.27 17.15 -23.40
N ASN A 358 -5.29 18.01 -23.68
CA ASN A 358 -5.12 18.62 -25.00
C ASN A 358 -4.31 17.73 -25.98
N ASN A 359 -3.62 16.70 -25.50
CA ASN A 359 -2.79 15.84 -26.33
C ASN A 359 -3.22 14.36 -26.24
N ASN A 360 -4.23 14.01 -27.04
CA ASN A 360 -4.75 12.64 -27.10
C ASN A 360 -3.69 11.59 -27.46
N HIS A 361 -2.73 11.93 -28.34
CA HIS A 361 -1.64 11.01 -28.71
C HIS A 361 -0.76 10.69 -27.50
N LEU A 362 -0.35 11.71 -26.74
CA LEU A 362 0.40 11.52 -25.50
C LEU A 362 -0.39 10.67 -24.50
N THR A 363 -1.64 11.02 -24.25
CA THR A 363 -2.51 10.35 -23.28
C THR A 363 -2.72 8.87 -23.64
N ASN A 364 -3.02 8.56 -24.90
CA ASN A 364 -3.20 7.17 -25.35
C ASN A 364 -1.90 6.36 -25.26
N ARG A 365 -0.76 6.95 -25.60
CA ARG A 365 0.55 6.31 -25.43
C ARG A 365 0.84 6.00 -23.98
N LEU A 366 0.57 6.92 -23.06
CA LEU A 366 0.75 6.70 -21.61
C LEU A 366 -0.19 5.61 -21.09
N LYS A 367 -1.46 5.60 -21.53
CA LYS A 367 -2.44 4.55 -21.19
C LYS A 367 -1.94 3.15 -21.53
N GLN A 368 -1.53 2.93 -22.77
CA GLN A 368 -1.03 1.63 -23.21
C GLN A 368 0.20 1.18 -22.41
N ARG A 369 1.15 2.09 -22.20
CA ARG A 369 2.37 1.80 -21.44
C ARG A 369 2.10 1.59 -19.95
N ALA A 370 1.12 2.27 -19.37
CA ALA A 370 0.72 2.08 -17.99
C ALA A 370 0.17 0.66 -17.76
N ILE A 371 -0.68 0.15 -18.65
CA ILE A 371 -1.20 -1.23 -18.58
C ILE A 371 -0.06 -2.24 -18.64
N ALA A 372 0.79 -2.15 -19.66
CA ALA A 372 1.89 -3.09 -19.85
C ALA A 372 2.85 -3.09 -18.66
N TYR A 373 3.18 -1.90 -18.14
CA TYR A 373 4.05 -1.74 -16.98
C TYR A 373 3.42 -2.32 -15.71
N ALA A 374 2.12 -2.07 -15.49
CA ALA A 374 1.43 -2.60 -14.30
C ALA A 374 1.35 -4.14 -14.34
N GLN A 375 1.10 -4.75 -15.50
CA GLN A 375 1.09 -6.20 -15.67
C GLN A 375 2.48 -6.80 -15.40
N GLN A 376 3.54 -6.16 -15.85
CA GLN A 376 4.91 -6.62 -15.66
C GLN A 376 5.41 -6.48 -14.22
N GLU A 377 5.06 -5.39 -13.54
CA GLU A 377 5.67 -5.03 -12.26
C GLU A 377 4.76 -5.25 -11.06
N PHE A 378 3.43 -5.23 -11.23
CA PHE A 378 2.46 -5.24 -10.12
C PHE A 378 1.52 -6.45 -10.16
N ASP A 379 1.75 -7.45 -11.01
CA ASP A 379 0.98 -8.70 -10.99
C ASP A 379 1.44 -9.58 -9.82
N TRP A 380 0.50 -10.05 -9.00
CA TRP A 380 0.80 -10.87 -7.84
C TRP A 380 1.50 -12.19 -8.20
N SER A 381 1.24 -12.78 -9.37
CA SER A 381 1.94 -13.99 -9.80
C SER A 381 3.42 -13.73 -10.03
N VAL A 382 3.76 -12.61 -10.68
CA VAL A 382 5.15 -12.18 -10.88
C VAL A 382 5.83 -11.90 -9.55
N LEU A 383 5.13 -11.25 -8.63
CA LEU A 383 5.68 -10.89 -7.31
C LEU A 383 5.85 -12.12 -6.41
N ALA A 384 4.95 -13.10 -6.47
CA ALA A 384 5.10 -14.36 -5.76
C ALA A 384 6.36 -15.12 -6.21
N ILE A 385 6.66 -15.16 -7.51
CA ILE A 385 7.90 -15.73 -8.03
C ILE A 385 9.12 -14.99 -7.49
N LYS A 386 9.09 -13.64 -7.50
CA LYS A 386 10.17 -12.80 -6.94
C LYS A 386 10.37 -13.09 -5.44
N MET A 387 9.27 -13.26 -4.68
CA MET A 387 9.29 -13.55 -3.25
C MET A 387 9.75 -14.98 -2.97
N SER A 388 9.28 -15.96 -3.73
CA SER A 388 9.73 -17.35 -3.67
C SER A 388 11.26 -17.47 -3.86
N LYS A 389 11.81 -16.75 -4.84
CA LYS A 389 13.26 -16.67 -5.04
C LYS A 389 13.98 -16.00 -3.86
N ALA A 390 13.35 -15.04 -3.19
CA ALA A 390 13.89 -14.40 -2.00
C ALA A 390 13.97 -15.39 -0.83
N TYR A 391 12.89 -16.16 -0.59
CA TYR A 391 12.87 -17.17 0.47
C TYR A 391 13.90 -18.29 0.21
N LYS A 392 13.99 -18.78 -1.03
CA LYS A 392 15.00 -19.80 -1.39
C LYS A 392 16.42 -19.31 -1.11
N GLY A 393 16.72 -18.04 -1.34
CA GLY A 393 18.03 -17.44 -1.03
C GLY A 393 18.35 -17.57 0.46
N VAL A 394 17.51 -17.03 1.33
CA VAL A 394 17.78 -17.04 2.78
C VAL A 394 17.80 -18.47 3.39
N THR A 395 17.01 -19.40 2.85
CA THR A 395 17.02 -20.80 3.34
C THR A 395 18.26 -21.57 2.90
N ASN A 396 18.82 -21.31 1.73
CA ASN A 396 20.05 -21.93 1.26
C ASN A 396 21.28 -21.39 2.00
N ASP A 397 21.35 -20.08 2.20
CA ASP A 397 22.44 -19.43 2.95
C ASP A 397 22.50 -19.96 4.39
N THR A 398 21.36 -20.14 5.05
CA THR A 398 21.29 -20.69 6.41
C THR A 398 21.77 -22.14 6.46
N LYS A 399 21.45 -22.98 5.46
CA LYS A 399 21.93 -24.37 5.41
C LYS A 399 23.44 -24.46 5.21
N ILE A 400 24.03 -23.56 4.45
CA ILE A 400 25.50 -23.51 4.23
C ILE A 400 26.21 -23.15 5.53
N ILE A 401 25.69 -22.18 6.29
CA ILE A 401 26.27 -21.77 7.58
C ILE A 401 26.19 -22.91 8.61
N LEU A 402 25.06 -23.63 8.66
CA LEU A 402 24.88 -24.75 9.61
C LEU A 402 25.68 -26.02 9.22
N ALA A 403 26.03 -26.16 7.96
CA ALA A 403 26.86 -27.30 7.49
C ALA A 403 28.37 -27.02 7.56
N GLY A 404 28.77 -25.78 7.81
CA GLY A 404 30.17 -25.36 7.94
C GLY A 404 30.67 -25.18 9.38
N ASN A 405 29.80 -25.43 10.37
CA ASN A 405 30.12 -25.51 11.80
C ASN A 405 29.97 -26.95 12.27
#